data_dc0bf21d8efc5a22fb404de27974c306
#
_entry.id   dc0bf21d8efc5a22fb404de27974c306
#
_cell.length_a   1.000
_cell.length_b   1.000
_cell.length_c   1.000
_cell.angle_alpha   90.00
_cell.angle_beta   90.00
_cell.angle_gamma   90.00
#
_symmetry.space_group_name_H-M   'P 1'
#
loop_
_entity.id
_entity.type
_entity.pdbx_description
1 polymer ?
#
loop_
_entity_poly.entity_id
_entity_poly.type
_entity_poly.pdbx_seq_one_letter_code
_entity_poly.pdbx_strand_id
1 'polypeptide(L)'
;MIFRRGRFADVIARQLDVFAADEQAGLLEEVRDAKRNYDRAERDDAEESYGDYVDVVEDATEALAEMRWAFARTLDEEAAEEYEAAFNRAVQKRWPPLGLEIDNR
;
A
#
# COMPACT_ATOMS: atom_id res chain seq x y z
N MET A 1 -24.07 20.68 -10.09
CA MET A 1 -22.75 20.14 -10.34
C MET A 1 -22.64 18.69 -9.87
N ILE A 2 -22.02 17.85 -10.64
CA ILE A 2 -21.91 16.44 -10.33
C ILE A 2 -20.46 16.11 -10.01
N PHE A 3 -20.23 15.60 -8.81
CA PHE A 3 -18.93 15.05 -8.47
C PHE A 3 -18.80 13.67 -9.07
N ARG A 4 -17.77 13.48 -9.85
CA ARG A 4 -17.46 12.17 -10.39
C ARG A 4 -16.42 11.50 -9.54
N ARG A 5 -16.74 10.31 -9.10
CA ARG A 5 -15.71 9.40 -8.58
C ARG A 5 -14.85 8.95 -9.74
N GLY A 6 -13.60 8.68 -9.49
CA GLY A 6 -12.72 8.14 -10.50
C GLY A 6 -13.28 6.85 -11.08
N ARG A 7 -12.94 6.58 -12.32
CA ARG A 7 -13.40 5.43 -13.09
C ARG A 7 -13.20 4.10 -12.36
N PHE A 8 -12.11 3.98 -11.62
CA PHE A 8 -11.74 2.75 -10.93
C PHE A 8 -11.95 2.82 -9.41
N ALA A 9 -12.62 3.86 -8.91
CA ALA A 9 -12.73 4.08 -7.47
C ALA A 9 -13.32 2.90 -6.71
N ASP A 10 -14.38 2.31 -7.25
CA ASP A 10 -15.08 1.21 -6.57
C ASP A 10 -14.26 -0.08 -6.56
N VAL A 11 -13.61 -0.41 -7.68
CA VAL A 11 -12.79 -1.61 -7.73
C VAL A 11 -11.56 -1.47 -6.83
N ILE A 12 -10.95 -0.29 -6.81
CA ILE A 12 -9.80 -0.03 -5.94
C ILE A 12 -10.20 -0.12 -4.46
N ALA A 13 -11.30 0.51 -4.08
CA ALA A 13 -11.78 0.44 -2.70
C ALA A 13 -11.96 -1.02 -2.25
N ARG A 14 -12.53 -1.84 -3.11
CA ARG A 14 -12.73 -3.27 -2.82
C ARG A 14 -11.39 -4.01 -2.71
N GLN A 15 -10.47 -3.72 -3.62
CA GLN A 15 -9.14 -4.32 -3.58
C GLN A 15 -8.41 -4.00 -2.28
N LEU A 16 -8.47 -2.75 -1.85
CA LEU A 16 -7.81 -2.32 -0.62
C LEU A 16 -8.51 -2.89 0.63
N ASP A 17 -9.83 -3.04 0.59
CA ASP A 17 -10.57 -3.69 1.67
C ASP A 17 -10.18 -5.16 1.80
N VAL A 18 -10.05 -5.86 0.67
CA VAL A 18 -9.60 -7.26 0.66
C VAL A 18 -8.19 -7.38 1.23
N PHE A 19 -7.30 -6.49 0.81
CA PHE A 19 -5.93 -6.48 1.32
C PHE A 19 -5.91 -6.26 2.84
N ALA A 20 -6.69 -5.29 3.32
CA ALA A 20 -6.75 -4.96 4.75
C ALA A 20 -7.33 -6.10 5.58
N ALA A 21 -8.23 -6.89 5.00
CA ALA A 21 -8.89 -8.01 5.68
C ALA A 21 -8.11 -9.33 5.59
N ASP A 22 -7.00 -9.36 4.85
CA ASP A 22 -6.22 -10.58 4.66
C ASP A 22 -5.44 -10.92 5.94
N GLU A 23 -6.06 -11.72 6.78
CA GLU A 23 -5.48 -12.13 8.06
C GLU A 23 -4.30 -13.08 7.88
N GLN A 24 -4.24 -13.82 6.78
CA GLN A 24 -3.15 -14.77 6.53
C GLN A 24 -1.83 -14.07 6.28
N ALA A 25 -1.88 -12.99 5.53
CA ALA A 25 -0.68 -12.22 5.25
C ALA A 25 -0.27 -11.36 6.44
N GLY A 26 -1.25 -10.75 7.13
CA GLY A 26 -1.00 -9.93 8.32
C GLY A 26 -0.08 -8.75 8.09
N LEU A 27 0.11 -8.33 6.81
CA LEU A 27 1.14 -7.36 6.46
C LEU A 27 0.93 -5.98 7.07
N LEU A 28 -0.33 -5.52 7.11
CA LEU A 28 -0.62 -4.21 7.72
C LEU A 28 -0.39 -4.23 9.22
N GLU A 29 -0.71 -5.33 9.88
CA GLU A 29 -0.45 -5.47 11.30
C GLU A 29 1.04 -5.50 11.59
N GLU A 30 1.81 -6.19 10.75
CA GLU A 30 3.27 -6.19 10.84
C GLU A 30 3.83 -4.77 10.70
N VAL A 31 3.31 -3.97 9.78
CA VAL A 31 3.71 -2.58 9.61
C VAL A 31 3.42 -1.79 10.89
N ARG A 32 2.22 -1.94 11.46
CA ARG A 32 1.86 -1.24 12.69
C ARG A 32 2.75 -1.64 13.85
N ASP A 33 3.03 -2.93 13.99
CA ASP A 33 3.88 -3.43 15.06
C ASP A 33 5.32 -2.92 14.92
N ALA A 34 5.87 -2.98 13.73
CA ALA A 34 7.21 -2.48 13.47
C ALA A 34 7.32 -0.97 13.70
N LYS A 35 6.27 -0.22 13.34
CA LYS A 35 6.21 1.22 13.59
C LYS A 35 6.23 1.52 15.09
N ARG A 36 5.41 0.78 15.87
CA ARG A 36 5.41 0.93 17.33
C ARG A 36 6.76 0.59 17.93
N ASN A 37 7.40 -0.47 17.47
CA ASN A 37 8.70 -0.86 17.94
C ASN A 37 9.75 0.21 17.65
N TYR A 38 9.70 0.79 16.46
CA TYR A 38 10.59 1.87 16.09
C TYR A 38 10.35 3.11 16.94
N ASP A 39 9.10 3.49 17.14
CA ASP A 39 8.75 4.67 17.93
C ASP A 39 9.18 4.55 19.40
N ARG A 40 9.26 3.32 19.91
CA ARG A 40 9.65 3.03 21.30
C ARG A 40 11.13 2.67 21.44
N ALA A 41 11.83 2.47 20.33
CA ALA A 41 13.21 2.02 20.37
C ALA A 41 14.09 3.03 21.07
N GLU A 42 14.96 2.53 21.93
CA GLU A 42 16.00 3.34 22.52
C GLU A 42 17.12 3.52 21.50
N ARG A 43 18.00 4.46 21.78
CA ARG A 43 19.06 4.88 20.87
C ARG A 43 19.86 3.71 20.29
N ASP A 44 20.19 2.73 21.13
CA ASP A 44 21.00 1.58 20.71
C ASP A 44 20.25 0.63 19.77
N ASP A 45 18.92 0.62 19.85
CA ASP A 45 18.08 -0.29 19.06
C ASP A 45 17.39 0.40 17.89
N ALA A 46 17.50 1.71 17.78
CA ALA A 46 16.75 2.49 16.80
C ALA A 46 17.09 2.11 15.36
N GLU A 47 18.35 1.85 15.08
CA GLU A 47 18.77 1.49 13.72
C GLU A 47 18.20 0.15 13.29
N GLU A 48 18.25 -0.85 14.15
CA GLU A 48 17.68 -2.16 13.88
C GLU A 48 16.18 -2.10 13.71
N SER A 49 15.49 -1.39 14.63
CA SER A 49 14.04 -1.22 14.56
C SER A 49 13.60 -0.47 13.31
N TYR A 50 14.39 0.50 12.88
CA TYR A 50 14.11 1.21 11.63
C TYR A 50 14.26 0.28 10.43
N GLY A 51 15.30 -0.54 10.39
CA GLY A 51 15.49 -1.53 9.34
C GLY A 51 14.34 -2.52 9.26
N ASP A 52 13.89 -3.01 10.41
CA ASP A 52 12.73 -3.91 10.47
C ASP A 52 11.47 -3.24 9.93
N TYR A 53 11.27 -1.97 10.27
CA TYR A 53 10.14 -1.20 9.77
C TYR A 53 10.19 -1.04 8.25
N VAL A 54 11.34 -0.68 7.71
CA VAL A 54 11.53 -0.55 6.26
C VAL A 54 11.23 -1.87 5.55
N ASP A 55 11.69 -2.99 6.09
CA ASP A 55 11.48 -4.31 5.48
C ASP A 55 9.99 -4.67 5.41
N VAL A 56 9.22 -4.45 6.47
CA VAL A 56 7.80 -4.77 6.45
C VAL A 56 7.00 -3.81 5.58
N VAL A 57 7.42 -2.55 5.48
CA VAL A 57 6.81 -1.59 4.55
C VAL A 57 7.05 -2.05 3.11
N GLU A 58 8.25 -2.49 2.79
CA GLU A 58 8.57 -3.02 1.46
C GLU A 58 7.72 -4.26 1.13
N ASP A 59 7.58 -5.18 2.06
CA ASP A 59 6.78 -6.38 1.85
C ASP A 59 5.31 -6.04 1.59
N ALA A 60 4.73 -5.15 2.38
CA ALA A 60 3.34 -4.73 2.20
C ALA A 60 3.15 -4.00 0.87
N THR A 61 4.10 -3.14 0.52
CA THR A 61 4.05 -2.38 -0.72
C THR A 61 4.18 -3.29 -1.93
N GLU A 62 5.04 -4.29 -1.86
CA GLU A 62 5.20 -5.25 -2.96
C GLU A 62 3.92 -6.06 -3.18
N ALA A 63 3.27 -6.50 -2.10
CA ALA A 63 2.00 -7.22 -2.21
C ALA A 63 0.93 -6.36 -2.88
N LEU A 64 0.85 -5.08 -2.52
CA LEU A 64 -0.07 -4.14 -3.16
C LEU A 64 0.28 -3.90 -4.63
N ALA A 65 1.56 -3.79 -4.95
CA ALA A 65 2.01 -3.61 -6.32
C ALA A 65 1.66 -4.82 -7.20
N GLU A 66 1.78 -6.02 -6.67
CA GLU A 66 1.37 -7.23 -7.37
C GLU A 66 -0.12 -7.25 -7.64
N MET A 67 -0.93 -6.85 -6.67
CA MET A 67 -2.38 -6.72 -6.84
C MET A 67 -2.71 -5.71 -7.93
N ARG A 68 -2.08 -4.55 -7.91
CA ARG A 68 -2.23 -3.51 -8.92
C ARG A 68 -1.87 -4.04 -10.31
N TRP A 69 -0.72 -4.67 -10.42
CA TRP A 69 -0.23 -5.19 -11.70
C TRP A 69 -1.18 -6.25 -12.26
N ALA A 70 -1.67 -7.16 -11.42
CA ALA A 70 -2.57 -8.22 -11.85
C ALA A 70 -3.85 -7.69 -12.50
N PHE A 71 -4.38 -6.58 -11.99
CA PHE A 71 -5.54 -5.95 -12.58
C PHE A 71 -5.17 -5.08 -13.80
N ALA A 72 -4.12 -4.29 -13.67
CA ALA A 72 -3.70 -3.36 -14.74
C ALA A 72 -3.43 -4.09 -16.06
N ARG A 73 -2.84 -5.27 -16.00
CA ARG A 73 -2.51 -6.03 -17.23
C ARG A 73 -3.74 -6.52 -17.98
N THR A 74 -4.93 -6.45 -17.38
CA THR A 74 -6.19 -6.78 -18.06
C THR A 74 -6.77 -5.61 -18.84
N LEU A 75 -6.17 -4.43 -18.69
CA LEU A 75 -6.65 -3.18 -19.29
C LEU A 75 -5.79 -2.80 -20.47
N ASP A 76 -6.32 -1.94 -21.36
CA ASP A 76 -5.48 -1.31 -22.37
C ASP A 76 -4.50 -0.33 -21.70
N GLU A 77 -3.51 0.12 -22.43
CA GLU A 77 -2.42 0.94 -21.91
C GLU A 77 -2.91 2.22 -21.23
N GLU A 78 -3.82 2.95 -21.86
CA GLU A 78 -4.33 4.20 -21.31
C GLU A 78 -5.14 3.96 -20.04
N ALA A 79 -6.01 2.97 -20.05
CA ALA A 79 -6.80 2.62 -18.87
C ALA A 79 -5.92 2.10 -17.74
N ALA A 80 -4.87 1.33 -18.07
CA ALA A 80 -3.93 0.84 -17.08
C ALA A 80 -3.21 1.99 -16.37
N GLU A 81 -2.75 2.99 -17.11
CA GLU A 81 -2.10 4.16 -16.52
C GLU A 81 -3.02 4.92 -15.57
N GLU A 82 -4.27 5.13 -15.99
CA GLU A 82 -5.27 5.79 -15.16
C GLU A 82 -5.55 5.00 -13.89
N TYR A 83 -5.71 3.68 -14.03
CA TYR A 83 -5.94 2.79 -12.90
C TYR A 83 -4.77 2.81 -11.91
N GLU A 84 -3.55 2.66 -12.41
CA GLU A 84 -2.37 2.62 -11.54
C GLU A 84 -2.18 3.92 -10.76
N ALA A 85 -2.39 5.07 -11.42
CA ALA A 85 -2.32 6.35 -10.74
C ALA A 85 -3.38 6.47 -9.64
N ALA A 86 -4.59 6.05 -9.93
CA ALA A 86 -5.68 6.09 -8.96
C ALA A 86 -5.44 5.12 -7.79
N PHE A 87 -4.91 3.94 -8.10
CA PHE A 87 -4.54 2.94 -7.08
C PHE A 87 -3.50 3.52 -6.12
N ASN A 88 -2.44 4.09 -6.67
CA ASN A 88 -1.37 4.66 -5.86
C ASN A 88 -1.88 5.78 -4.95
N ARG A 89 -2.73 6.67 -5.46
CA ARG A 89 -3.33 7.73 -4.65
C ARG A 89 -4.18 7.16 -3.52
N ALA A 90 -4.93 6.11 -3.78
CA ALA A 90 -5.77 5.48 -2.77
C ALA A 90 -4.94 4.83 -1.66
N VAL A 91 -3.83 4.19 -2.02
CA VAL A 91 -2.88 3.63 -1.04
C VAL A 91 -2.27 4.74 -0.19
N GLN A 92 -1.82 5.82 -0.82
CA GLN A 92 -1.22 6.96 -0.13
C GLN A 92 -2.17 7.58 0.88
N LYS A 93 -3.44 7.68 0.51
CA LYS A 93 -4.46 8.25 1.37
C LYS A 93 -4.82 7.34 2.53
N ARG A 94 -4.94 6.05 2.26
CA ARG A 94 -5.38 5.07 3.26
C ARG A 94 -4.27 4.62 4.20
N TRP A 95 -3.07 4.45 3.67
CA TRP A 95 -1.89 4.00 4.43
C TRP A 95 -0.69 4.88 4.09
N PRO A 96 -0.61 6.08 4.65
CA PRO A 96 0.47 7.01 4.34
C PRO A 96 1.89 6.42 4.42
N PRO A 97 2.19 5.53 5.38
CA PRO A 97 3.54 4.94 5.43
C PRO A 97 3.94 4.16 4.17
N LEU A 98 2.98 3.69 3.39
CA LEU A 98 3.24 2.93 2.16
C LEU A 98 3.28 3.84 0.92
N GLY A 99 2.93 5.11 1.08
CA GLY A 99 2.66 6.00 -0.04
C GLY A 99 3.84 6.23 -0.97
N LEU A 100 5.02 6.47 -0.41
CA LEU A 100 6.21 6.73 -1.23
C LEU A 100 6.67 5.48 -1.97
N GLU A 101 6.63 4.34 -1.29
CA GLU A 101 7.09 3.09 -1.88
C GLU A 101 6.19 2.61 -3.01
N ILE A 102 4.87 2.80 -2.89
CA ILE A 102 3.95 2.34 -3.94
C ILE A 102 4.16 3.11 -5.25
N ASP A 103 4.53 4.38 -5.18
CA ASP A 103 4.82 5.17 -6.37
C ASP A 103 6.08 4.69 -7.09
N ASN A 104 7.02 4.10 -6.36
CA ASN A 104 8.27 3.61 -6.91
C ASN A 104 8.16 2.20 -7.50
N ARG A 105 7.02 1.59 -7.37
CA ARG A 105 6.74 0.25 -7.89
C ARG A 105 5.86 0.33 -9.16
#